data_addb0c9c8ee8d7de05e862cfd271c09f
#
_entry.id   addb0c9c8ee8d7de05e862cfd271c09f
#
_cell.length_a   1.000
_cell.length_b   1.000
_cell.length_c   1.000
_cell.angle_alpha   90.00
_cell.angle_beta   90.00
_cell.angle_gamma   90.00
#
_symmetry.space_group_name_H-M   'P 1'
#
loop_
_entity.id
_entity.type
_entity.pdbx_description
1 polymer ?
#
loop_
_entity_poly.entity_id
_entity_poly.type
_entity_poly.pdbx_seq_one_letter_code
_entity_poly.pdbx_strand_id
1 'polypeptide(L)'
;MKKISFFLLFTQIFIFFLTSMLLACIKPKWISSFDVVKIIRTHFQEKVWHSGTLDPMASGLMILGVGKGTKELTSLIGLDKSYETTIDFSLLTDTRDASFREKEERFEVVESKEAWVACFLKKEGNLIPAPSLDQISQLLDSILFKEEKQVLLPLPTFSAKKQNGKRLYKDARKGKAEIQEKPMKIYAYEILDYHFPLLKLRLEVGSGTYIRSIGYWLGQQLGLGGALIQLERISTGKFQLSDIWMQTYAKGNIKGQERTIYFKELSQ
;
A
#
# COMPACT_ATOMS: atom_id res chain seq x y z
N MET A 1 13.55 -9.85 53.41
CA MET A 1 12.86 -10.31 52.21
C MET A 1 12.53 -9.22 51.16
N LYS A 2 13.23 -8.07 51.09
CA LYS A 2 12.98 -7.00 50.09
C LYS A 2 14.07 -6.83 49.02
N LYS A 3 15.17 -7.59 49.08
CA LYS A 3 16.29 -7.47 48.10
C LYS A 3 16.14 -8.33 46.84
N ILE A 4 15.29 -9.35 46.82
CA ILE A 4 15.12 -10.25 45.67
C ILE A 4 14.24 -9.63 44.56
N SER A 5 13.29 -8.79 44.94
CA SER A 5 12.39 -8.12 44.02
C SER A 5 13.09 -7.06 43.15
N PHE A 6 14.12 -6.40 43.69
CA PHE A 6 14.85 -5.34 42.97
C PHE A 6 15.81 -5.93 41.90
N PHE A 7 16.39 -7.08 42.17
CA PHE A 7 17.30 -7.76 41.24
C PHE A 7 16.56 -8.39 40.07
N LEU A 8 15.38 -8.94 40.29
CA LEU A 8 14.50 -9.44 39.22
C LEU A 8 13.96 -8.32 38.34
N LEU A 9 13.65 -7.15 38.91
CA LEU A 9 13.21 -5.97 38.15
C LEU A 9 14.37 -5.42 37.29
N PHE A 10 15.60 -5.40 37.83
CA PHE A 10 16.79 -4.94 37.09
C PHE A 10 17.22 -5.90 36.00
N THR A 11 17.08 -7.21 36.18
CA THR A 11 17.34 -8.20 35.13
C THR A 11 16.28 -8.15 34.03
N GLN A 12 15.00 -7.92 34.34
CA GLN A 12 13.98 -7.70 33.30
C GLN A 12 14.21 -6.40 32.53
N ILE A 13 14.61 -5.31 33.20
CA ILE A 13 14.95 -4.04 32.55
C ILE A 13 16.22 -4.18 31.69
N PHE A 14 17.24 -4.92 32.15
CA PHE A 14 18.50 -5.09 31.42
C PHE A 14 18.39 -6.03 30.20
N ILE A 15 17.49 -7.01 30.23
CA ILE A 15 17.18 -7.88 29.08
C ILE A 15 16.43 -7.10 27.98
N PHE A 16 15.64 -6.09 28.36
CA PHE A 16 14.90 -5.24 27.40
C PHE A 16 15.83 -4.36 26.53
N PHE A 17 17.01 -3.98 27.01
CA PHE A 17 17.95 -3.10 26.28
C PHE A 17 18.79 -3.79 25.20
N LEU A 18 18.68 -5.11 25.01
CA LEU A 18 19.53 -5.88 24.09
C LEU A 18 18.79 -6.60 22.97
N THR A 19 17.48 -6.43 22.86
CA THR A 19 16.68 -7.23 21.91
C THR A 19 16.80 -6.71 20.50
N SER A 20 17.33 -7.56 19.60
CA SER A 20 17.19 -7.43 18.16
C SER A 20 15.92 -8.19 17.77
N MET A 21 14.85 -7.49 17.42
CA MET A 21 13.60 -8.12 17.03
C MET A 21 13.13 -7.62 15.67
N LEU A 22 12.64 -8.55 14.86
CA LEU A 22 11.81 -8.26 13.72
C LEU A 22 10.36 -8.61 14.06
N LEU A 23 9.43 -7.71 13.72
CA LEU A 23 8.01 -7.90 13.93
C LEU A 23 7.29 -7.86 12.60
N ALA A 24 6.43 -8.82 12.34
CA ALA A 24 5.38 -8.71 11.34
C ALA A 24 4.14 -8.09 11.99
N CYS A 25 3.63 -7.00 11.44
CA CYS A 25 2.50 -6.26 11.99
C CYS A 25 1.39 -6.11 10.95
N ILE A 26 0.15 -5.99 11.41
CA ILE A 26 -0.99 -5.59 10.59
C ILE A 26 -1.19 -4.08 10.74
N LYS A 27 -0.96 -3.34 9.64
CA LYS A 27 -1.35 -1.93 9.58
C LYS A 27 -2.84 -1.83 9.26
N PRO A 28 -3.66 -1.21 10.09
CA PRO A 28 -5.05 -0.93 9.73
C PRO A 28 -5.15 0.22 8.72
N LYS A 29 -6.29 0.33 8.05
CA LYS A 29 -6.63 1.45 7.16
C LYS A 29 -6.67 2.79 7.94
N TRP A 30 -6.43 3.88 7.23
CA TRP A 30 -6.60 5.28 7.68
C TRP A 30 -5.64 5.76 8.77
N ILE A 31 -4.55 5.06 8.99
CA ILE A 31 -3.40 5.54 9.74
C ILE A 31 -2.13 5.48 8.88
N SER A 32 -1.16 6.33 9.18
CA SER A 32 0.12 6.27 8.46
C SER A 32 1.00 5.12 8.94
N SER A 33 1.95 4.67 8.12
CA SER A 33 2.97 3.71 8.53
C SER A 33 3.79 4.23 9.73
N PHE A 34 3.96 5.55 9.85
CA PHE A 34 4.66 6.16 10.98
C PHE A 34 3.84 6.11 12.27
N ASP A 35 2.50 6.14 12.19
CA ASP A 35 1.65 5.98 13.36
C ASP A 35 1.77 4.57 13.94
N VAL A 36 1.88 3.53 13.08
CA VAL A 36 2.20 2.16 13.52
C VAL A 36 3.54 2.14 14.26
N VAL A 37 4.57 2.76 13.68
CA VAL A 37 5.90 2.87 14.31
C VAL A 37 5.81 3.56 15.67
N LYS A 38 5.02 4.62 15.82
CA LYS A 38 4.82 5.31 17.11
C LYS A 38 4.20 4.40 18.16
N ILE A 39 3.13 3.68 17.81
CA ILE A 39 2.44 2.76 18.73
C ILE A 39 3.39 1.68 19.22
N ILE A 40 4.10 1.01 18.31
CA ILE A 40 5.05 -0.05 18.63
C ILE A 40 6.24 0.50 19.42
N ARG A 41 6.76 1.68 19.08
CA ARG A 41 7.82 2.35 19.86
C ARG A 41 7.39 2.62 21.30
N THR A 42 6.18 3.10 21.53
CA THR A 42 5.66 3.34 22.87
C THR A 42 5.50 2.04 23.65
N HIS A 43 5.07 0.95 22.99
CA HIS A 43 4.90 -0.36 23.60
C HIS A 43 6.24 -0.98 24.06
N PHE A 44 7.25 -0.95 23.21
CA PHE A 44 8.58 -1.54 23.49
C PHE A 44 9.56 -0.56 24.15
N GLN A 45 9.28 0.75 24.15
CA GLN A 45 10.17 1.83 24.60
C GLN A 45 11.56 1.79 23.93
N GLU A 46 11.62 1.33 22.68
CA GLU A 46 12.80 1.13 21.89
C GLU A 46 12.73 1.86 20.54
N LYS A 47 13.88 2.03 19.87
CA LYS A 47 13.91 2.51 18.49
C LYS A 47 13.17 1.53 17.60
N VAL A 48 12.22 2.03 16.80
CA VAL A 48 11.45 1.23 15.85
C VAL A 48 11.49 1.87 14.47
N TRP A 49 11.61 1.05 13.43
CA TRP A 49 11.52 1.47 12.04
C TRP A 49 10.81 0.40 11.21
N HIS A 50 10.46 0.71 9.94
CA HIS A 50 9.78 -0.22 9.04
C HIS A 50 10.56 -0.45 7.73
N SER A 51 10.37 -1.60 7.07
CA SER A 51 11.03 -1.98 5.81
C SER A 51 10.37 -1.40 4.56
N GLY A 52 9.15 -0.88 4.67
CA GLY A 52 8.43 -0.33 3.50
C GLY A 52 7.13 0.36 3.89
N THR A 53 6.95 1.59 3.39
CA THR A 53 5.76 2.40 3.63
C THR A 53 4.53 1.78 2.98
N LEU A 54 3.39 1.84 3.69
CA LEU A 54 2.05 1.69 3.14
C LEU A 54 1.34 3.04 3.17
N ASP A 55 0.57 3.33 2.14
CA ASP A 55 -0.27 4.52 2.09
C ASP A 55 -1.29 4.54 3.24
N PRO A 56 -1.80 5.70 3.67
CA PRO A 56 -2.75 5.77 4.78
C PRO A 56 -4.01 4.92 4.56
N MET A 57 -4.54 4.90 3.34
CA MET A 57 -5.74 4.12 2.98
C MET A 57 -5.48 2.61 2.94
N ALA A 58 -4.23 2.21 2.71
CA ALA A 58 -3.84 0.80 2.60
C ALA A 58 -3.84 0.10 3.96
N SER A 59 -4.11 -1.21 3.94
CA SER A 59 -3.94 -2.13 5.08
C SER A 59 -2.89 -3.20 4.80
N GLY A 60 -2.67 -4.07 5.78
CA GLY A 60 -1.92 -5.30 5.60
C GLY A 60 -0.54 -5.33 6.22
N LEU A 61 0.28 -6.24 5.74
CA LEU A 61 1.55 -6.61 6.32
C LEU A 61 2.58 -5.48 6.31
N MET A 62 3.14 -5.19 7.49
CA MET A 62 4.34 -4.36 7.65
C MET A 62 5.40 -5.11 8.47
N ILE A 63 6.64 -5.06 8.02
CA ILE A 63 7.78 -5.58 8.80
C ILE A 63 8.45 -4.42 9.51
N LEU A 64 8.57 -4.53 10.83
CA LEU A 64 9.23 -3.56 11.71
C LEU A 64 10.47 -4.17 12.34
N GLY A 65 11.50 -3.36 12.52
CA GLY A 65 12.65 -3.68 13.36
C GLY A 65 12.56 -2.90 14.68
N VAL A 66 12.83 -3.60 15.79
CA VAL A 66 12.86 -3.03 17.14
C VAL A 66 14.28 -3.09 17.66
N GLY A 67 14.77 -2.02 18.28
CA GLY A 67 16.11 -1.93 18.82
C GLY A 67 17.17 -2.17 17.75
N LYS A 68 18.04 -3.18 17.96
CA LYS A 68 19.07 -3.59 17.00
C LYS A 68 18.48 -4.19 15.70
N GLY A 69 17.28 -4.77 15.73
CA GLY A 69 16.58 -5.31 14.57
C GLY A 69 16.30 -4.25 13.49
N THR A 70 16.38 -2.96 13.82
CA THR A 70 16.31 -1.89 12.81
C THR A 70 17.42 -1.97 11.75
N LYS A 71 18.56 -2.58 12.06
CA LYS A 71 19.67 -2.76 11.10
C LYS A 71 19.38 -3.85 10.08
N GLU A 72 18.58 -4.84 10.45
CA GLU A 72 18.21 -5.98 9.59
C GLU A 72 17.20 -5.58 8.51
N LEU A 73 16.48 -4.48 8.71
CA LEU A 73 15.49 -3.98 7.75
C LEU A 73 16.08 -3.68 6.37
N THR A 74 17.38 -3.37 6.29
CA THR A 74 18.04 -3.05 5.02
C THR A 74 17.95 -4.21 4.02
N SER A 75 18.08 -5.47 4.49
CA SER A 75 17.93 -6.66 3.66
C SER A 75 16.49 -6.93 3.24
N LEU A 76 15.50 -6.35 3.95
CA LEU A 76 14.08 -6.57 3.71
C LEU A 76 13.44 -5.50 2.81
N ILE A 77 14.09 -4.33 2.64
CA ILE A 77 13.54 -3.23 1.84
C ILE A 77 13.38 -3.64 0.37
N GLY A 78 14.37 -4.36 -0.18
CA GLY A 78 14.42 -4.79 -1.58
C GLY A 78 13.52 -5.95 -1.95
N LEU A 79 12.89 -6.62 -0.97
CA LEU A 79 12.06 -7.80 -1.23
C LEU A 79 10.83 -7.45 -2.08
N ASP A 80 10.40 -8.42 -2.88
CA ASP A 80 9.16 -8.36 -3.66
C ASP A 80 7.94 -8.40 -2.74
N LYS A 81 6.81 -7.94 -3.23
CA LYS A 81 5.58 -7.80 -2.45
C LYS A 81 4.38 -8.24 -3.26
N SER A 82 3.40 -8.79 -2.55
CA SER A 82 2.10 -9.08 -3.16
C SER A 82 1.02 -8.22 -2.53
N TYR A 83 0.09 -7.78 -3.35
CA TYR A 83 -1.02 -6.92 -2.95
C TYR A 83 -2.34 -7.44 -3.49
N GLU A 84 -3.41 -7.27 -2.71
CA GLU A 84 -4.77 -7.25 -3.24
C GLU A 84 -5.25 -5.81 -3.33
N THR A 85 -5.90 -5.46 -4.44
CA THR A 85 -6.40 -4.11 -4.68
C THR A 85 -7.72 -4.14 -5.41
N THR A 86 -8.56 -3.12 -5.16
CA THR A 86 -9.75 -2.85 -5.97
C THR A 86 -9.57 -1.50 -6.64
N ILE A 87 -9.66 -1.50 -7.96
CA ILE A 87 -9.60 -0.33 -8.83
C ILE A 87 -11.03 0.05 -9.19
N ASP A 88 -11.36 1.33 -9.07
CA ASP A 88 -12.63 1.92 -9.52
C ASP A 88 -12.38 2.72 -10.80
N PHE A 89 -12.87 2.20 -11.93
CA PHE A 89 -12.76 2.85 -13.23
C PHE A 89 -13.68 4.06 -13.38
N SER A 90 -14.67 4.25 -12.50
CA SER A 90 -15.50 5.43 -12.46
C SER A 90 -14.85 6.61 -11.74
N LEU A 91 -13.68 6.42 -11.13
CA LEU A 91 -13.07 7.39 -10.24
C LEU A 91 -11.69 7.83 -10.76
N LEU A 92 -11.50 9.13 -10.91
CA LEU A 92 -10.21 9.76 -11.18
C LEU A 92 -9.90 10.77 -10.08
N THR A 93 -8.79 10.57 -9.37
CA THR A 93 -8.33 11.46 -8.29
C THR A 93 -6.87 11.87 -8.51
N ASP A 94 -6.46 12.99 -7.97
CA ASP A 94 -5.09 13.49 -8.01
C ASP A 94 -4.11 12.61 -7.21
N THR A 95 -4.60 11.95 -6.15
CA THR A 95 -3.82 10.97 -5.36
C THR A 95 -3.80 9.58 -5.98
N ARG A 96 -4.68 9.32 -6.99
CA ARG A 96 -4.92 8.01 -7.62
C ARG A 96 -5.43 6.96 -6.63
N ASP A 97 -6.03 7.41 -5.54
CA ASP A 97 -6.71 6.58 -4.55
C ASP A 97 -7.88 7.34 -3.90
N ALA A 98 -8.69 6.64 -3.11
CA ALA A 98 -9.87 7.19 -2.46
C ALA A 98 -9.58 8.00 -1.18
N SER A 99 -8.32 8.26 -0.82
CA SER A 99 -7.94 8.92 0.44
C SER A 99 -8.06 10.45 0.40
N PHE A 100 -8.05 11.05 -0.80
CA PHE A 100 -8.11 12.51 -0.98
C PHE A 100 -9.12 12.88 -2.06
N ARG A 101 -10.04 13.80 -1.75
CA ARG A 101 -11.16 14.16 -2.61
C ARG A 101 -11.14 15.61 -3.11
N GLU A 102 -9.99 16.29 -3.04
CA GLU A 102 -9.92 17.70 -3.44
C GLU A 102 -10.10 17.90 -4.96
N LYS A 103 -9.71 16.90 -5.75
CA LYS A 103 -9.91 16.87 -7.21
C LYS A 103 -10.40 15.47 -7.61
N GLU A 104 -11.66 15.24 -7.38
CA GLU A 104 -12.33 14.00 -7.74
C GLU A 104 -13.17 14.22 -8.99
N GLU A 105 -12.89 13.45 -10.05
CA GLU A 105 -13.77 13.33 -11.20
C GLU A 105 -14.42 11.96 -11.17
N ARG A 106 -15.75 11.94 -11.19
CA ARG A 106 -16.54 10.73 -11.32
C ARG A 106 -17.15 10.67 -12.71
N PHE A 107 -17.00 9.51 -13.32
CA PHE A 107 -17.72 9.16 -14.52
C PHE A 107 -19.10 8.61 -14.09
N GLU A 108 -20.16 9.05 -14.72
CA GLU A 108 -21.49 8.51 -14.51
C GLU A 108 -21.59 7.13 -15.16
N VAL A 109 -22.08 6.14 -14.41
CA VAL A 109 -22.36 4.82 -14.95
C VAL A 109 -23.77 4.82 -15.52
N VAL A 110 -23.87 4.58 -16.83
CA VAL A 110 -25.14 4.56 -17.55
C VAL A 110 -25.38 3.15 -18.09
N GLU A 111 -26.55 2.59 -17.83
CA GLU A 111 -26.97 1.32 -18.43
C GLU A 111 -27.60 1.60 -19.79
N SER A 112 -27.03 1.00 -20.84
CA SER A 112 -27.63 1.06 -22.17
C SER A 112 -28.81 0.11 -22.27
N LYS A 113 -29.98 0.65 -22.59
CA LYS A 113 -31.18 -0.16 -22.82
C LYS A 113 -31.09 -1.04 -24.07
N GLU A 114 -30.22 -0.66 -25.02
CA GLU A 114 -30.11 -1.32 -26.33
C GLU A 114 -29.08 -2.47 -26.35
N ALA A 115 -28.08 -2.42 -25.49
CA ALA A 115 -26.95 -3.35 -25.57
C ALA A 115 -26.71 -4.18 -24.30
N TRP A 116 -27.49 -4.01 -23.24
CA TRP A 116 -27.29 -4.67 -21.92
C TRP A 116 -25.86 -4.48 -21.36
N VAL A 117 -25.20 -3.41 -21.77
CA VAL A 117 -23.82 -3.09 -21.41
C VAL A 117 -23.84 -1.81 -20.55
N ALA A 118 -23.18 -1.85 -19.39
CA ALA A 118 -22.91 -0.65 -18.62
C ALA A 118 -21.96 0.25 -19.40
N CYS A 119 -22.29 1.53 -19.53
CA CYS A 119 -21.48 2.53 -20.23
C CYS A 119 -21.11 3.65 -19.25
N PHE A 120 -19.97 4.31 -19.51
CA PHE A 120 -19.64 5.54 -18.82
C PHE A 120 -20.06 6.74 -19.63
N LEU A 121 -20.63 7.74 -18.96
CA LEU A 121 -20.81 9.06 -19.52
C LEU A 121 -19.60 9.92 -19.19
N LYS A 122 -18.78 10.28 -20.16
CA LYS A 122 -17.67 11.21 -19.99
C LYS A 122 -18.19 12.66 -19.95
N LYS A 123 -17.50 13.60 -19.29
CA LYS A 123 -17.85 15.02 -19.20
C LYS A 123 -18.22 15.69 -20.53
N GLU A 124 -17.77 15.15 -21.66
CA GLU A 124 -18.01 15.64 -23.03
C GLU A 124 -19.19 14.96 -23.71
N GLY A 125 -20.00 14.20 -22.98
CA GLY A 125 -21.18 13.53 -23.54
C GLY A 125 -20.91 12.22 -24.28
N ASN A 126 -19.64 11.80 -24.37
CA ASN A 126 -19.29 10.54 -25.01
C ASN A 126 -19.55 9.36 -24.10
N LEU A 127 -20.21 8.31 -24.60
CA LEU A 127 -20.38 7.04 -23.92
C LEU A 127 -19.18 6.15 -24.18
N ILE A 128 -18.55 5.66 -23.13
CA ILE A 128 -17.45 4.71 -23.20
C ILE A 128 -17.99 3.37 -22.70
N PRO A 129 -17.99 2.32 -23.54
CA PRO A 129 -18.47 1.01 -23.15
C PRO A 129 -17.60 0.41 -22.04
N ALA A 130 -18.22 -0.38 -21.16
CA ALA A 130 -17.50 -1.14 -20.16
C ALA A 130 -16.46 -2.05 -20.85
N PRO A 131 -15.17 -2.02 -20.43
CA PRO A 131 -14.16 -2.91 -20.98
C PRO A 131 -14.50 -4.37 -20.67
N SER A 132 -14.22 -5.26 -21.62
CA SER A 132 -14.31 -6.70 -21.36
C SER A 132 -13.14 -7.20 -20.52
N LEU A 133 -13.31 -8.37 -19.87
CA LEU A 133 -12.20 -9.04 -19.17
C LEU A 133 -11.00 -9.30 -20.11
N ASP A 134 -11.27 -9.65 -21.36
CA ASP A 134 -10.21 -9.91 -22.34
C ASP A 134 -9.39 -8.64 -22.65
N GLN A 135 -10.05 -7.49 -22.79
CA GLN A 135 -9.35 -6.21 -22.96
C GLN A 135 -8.47 -5.87 -21.77
N ILE A 136 -8.97 -6.06 -20.55
CA ILE A 136 -8.22 -5.84 -19.30
C ILE A 136 -7.04 -6.80 -19.22
N SER A 137 -7.24 -8.09 -19.51
CA SER A 137 -6.20 -9.11 -19.49
C SER A 137 -5.12 -8.81 -20.52
N GLN A 138 -5.47 -8.46 -21.76
CA GLN A 138 -4.51 -8.09 -22.80
C GLN A 138 -3.63 -6.89 -22.38
N LEU A 139 -4.20 -5.89 -21.72
CA LEU A 139 -3.43 -4.77 -21.19
C LEU A 139 -2.46 -5.22 -20.09
N LEU A 140 -2.91 -6.03 -19.14
CA LEU A 140 -2.07 -6.55 -18.05
C LEU A 140 -0.97 -7.48 -18.63
N ASP A 141 -1.28 -8.34 -19.58
CA ASP A 141 -0.33 -9.21 -20.26
C ASP A 141 0.72 -8.39 -21.02
N SER A 142 0.33 -7.28 -21.62
CA SER A 142 1.26 -6.40 -22.34
C SER A 142 2.37 -5.84 -21.43
N ILE A 143 2.14 -5.78 -20.11
CA ILE A 143 3.15 -5.39 -19.13
C ILE A 143 4.06 -6.57 -18.79
N LEU A 144 3.49 -7.77 -18.62
CA LEU A 144 4.23 -8.97 -18.20
C LEU A 144 5.20 -9.46 -19.28
N PHE A 145 4.83 -9.32 -20.57
CA PHE A 145 5.63 -9.79 -21.71
C PHE A 145 6.75 -8.83 -22.11
N LYS A 146 6.90 -7.68 -21.43
CA LYS A 146 8.04 -6.78 -21.68
C LYS A 146 9.34 -7.41 -21.20
N GLU A 147 10.42 -7.19 -21.95
CA GLU A 147 11.76 -7.55 -21.51
C GLU A 147 11.99 -7.02 -20.10
N GLU A 148 12.61 -7.85 -19.24
CA GLU A 148 12.86 -7.56 -17.81
C GLU A 148 11.59 -7.39 -16.93
N LYS A 149 10.38 -7.64 -17.44
CA LYS A 149 9.11 -7.44 -16.70
C LYS A 149 9.00 -6.03 -16.07
N GLN A 150 9.51 -5.03 -16.81
CA GLN A 150 9.50 -3.64 -16.38
C GLN A 150 8.59 -2.81 -17.27
N VAL A 151 7.83 -1.93 -16.66
CA VAL A 151 7.02 -0.92 -17.36
C VAL A 151 7.31 0.45 -16.78
N LEU A 152 7.44 1.46 -17.64
CA LEU A 152 7.52 2.86 -17.23
C LEU A 152 6.11 3.32 -16.86
N LEU A 153 5.91 3.61 -15.58
CA LEU A 153 4.64 4.10 -15.06
C LEU A 153 4.82 5.44 -14.36
N PRO A 154 3.85 6.33 -14.49
CA PRO A 154 3.91 7.63 -13.87
C PRO A 154 3.85 7.51 -12.34
N LEU A 155 4.79 8.16 -11.65
CA LEU A 155 4.79 8.21 -10.18
C LEU A 155 3.55 8.94 -9.67
N PRO A 156 2.93 8.49 -8.56
CA PRO A 156 1.92 9.28 -7.90
C PRO A 156 2.54 10.58 -7.39
N THR A 157 1.88 11.73 -7.67
CA THR A 157 2.32 13.06 -7.22
C THR A 157 2.47 13.12 -5.70
N PHE A 158 1.61 12.41 -4.98
CA PHE A 158 1.66 12.28 -3.52
C PHE A 158 2.43 11.00 -3.11
N SER A 159 3.76 11.00 -3.28
CA SER A 159 4.62 9.92 -2.85
C SER A 159 5.65 10.36 -1.80
N ALA A 160 6.07 9.42 -0.95
CA ALA A 160 7.07 9.69 0.10
C ALA A 160 8.51 9.84 -0.45
N LYS A 161 8.71 9.69 -1.77
CA LYS A 161 10.03 9.75 -2.40
C LYS A 161 10.61 11.16 -2.31
N LYS A 162 11.92 11.23 -2.04
CA LYS A 162 12.69 12.49 -2.10
C LYS A 162 13.25 12.68 -3.50
N GLN A 163 13.10 13.88 -4.05
CA GLN A 163 13.75 14.33 -5.26
C GLN A 163 14.54 15.58 -4.93
N ASN A 164 15.81 15.65 -5.31
CA ASN A 164 16.69 16.78 -5.00
C ASN A 164 16.62 17.22 -3.52
N GLY A 165 16.54 16.24 -2.59
CA GLY A 165 16.41 16.49 -1.16
C GLY A 165 15.01 16.88 -0.68
N LYS A 166 14.05 17.17 -1.55
CA LYS A 166 12.66 17.53 -1.22
C LYS A 166 11.73 16.35 -1.46
N ARG A 167 10.69 16.21 -0.62
CA ARG A 167 9.67 15.16 -0.78
C ARG A 167 8.65 15.60 -1.82
N LEU A 168 8.37 14.77 -2.84
CA LEU A 168 7.46 15.07 -3.95
C LEU A 168 6.08 15.58 -3.50
N TYR A 169 5.53 15.09 -2.40
CA TYR A 169 4.24 15.56 -1.88
C TYR A 169 4.23 17.05 -1.48
N LYS A 170 5.39 17.65 -1.17
CA LYS A 170 5.48 19.09 -0.86
C LYS A 170 5.36 19.98 -2.09
N ASP A 171 5.86 19.48 -3.22
CA ASP A 171 5.80 20.21 -4.50
C ASP A 171 4.43 20.00 -5.17
N ALA A 172 3.82 18.82 -4.99
CA ALA A 172 2.44 18.52 -5.40
C ALA A 172 1.41 19.49 -4.78
N ARG A 173 1.53 19.76 -3.48
CA ARG A 173 0.66 20.73 -2.78
C ARG A 173 0.79 22.17 -3.30
N LYS A 174 1.85 22.47 -4.05
CA LYS A 174 2.09 23.79 -4.66
C LYS A 174 1.70 23.84 -6.14
N GLY A 175 1.11 22.76 -6.68
CA GLY A 175 0.74 22.67 -8.09
C GLY A 175 1.92 22.62 -9.07
N LYS A 176 3.13 22.32 -8.60
CA LYS A 176 4.40 22.36 -9.36
C LYS A 176 5.01 20.96 -9.62
N ALA A 177 4.25 19.88 -9.39
CA ALA A 177 4.78 18.54 -9.59
C ALA A 177 4.76 18.16 -11.07
N GLU A 178 5.93 17.95 -11.66
CA GLU A 178 6.07 17.27 -12.94
C GLU A 178 5.76 15.79 -12.77
N ILE A 179 4.98 15.22 -13.70
CA ILE A 179 4.71 13.78 -13.72
C ILE A 179 6.00 13.10 -14.18
N GLN A 180 6.62 12.37 -13.26
CA GLN A 180 7.79 11.55 -13.56
C GLN A 180 7.37 10.11 -13.76
N GLU A 181 7.97 9.45 -14.72
CA GLU A 181 7.84 8.00 -14.89
C GLU A 181 8.99 7.28 -14.21
N LYS A 182 8.70 6.08 -13.73
CA LYS A 182 9.68 5.19 -13.13
C LYS A 182 9.48 3.77 -13.65
N PRO A 183 10.56 3.03 -13.93
CA PRO A 183 10.45 1.60 -14.21
C PRO A 183 9.92 0.89 -12.95
N MET A 184 8.86 0.12 -13.14
CA MET A 184 8.20 -0.69 -12.12
C MET A 184 8.13 -2.13 -12.61
N LYS A 185 8.40 -3.08 -11.71
CA LYS A 185 8.39 -4.52 -12.01
C LYS A 185 7.06 -5.11 -11.59
N ILE A 186 6.40 -5.82 -12.52
CA ILE A 186 5.19 -6.58 -12.27
C ILE A 186 5.48 -8.01 -12.72
N TYR A 187 5.44 -8.97 -11.80
CA TYR A 187 5.82 -10.35 -12.04
C TYR A 187 4.64 -11.24 -12.41
N ALA A 188 3.50 -10.99 -11.76
CA ALA A 188 2.27 -11.72 -11.99
C ALA A 188 1.05 -10.89 -11.59
N TYR A 189 -0.10 -11.24 -12.15
CA TYR A 189 -1.41 -10.77 -11.71
C TYR A 189 -2.41 -11.91 -11.69
N GLU A 190 -3.47 -11.73 -10.92
CA GLU A 190 -4.67 -12.57 -10.91
C GLU A 190 -5.88 -11.65 -10.84
N ILE A 191 -6.84 -11.82 -11.73
CA ILE A 191 -8.13 -11.13 -11.64
C ILE A 191 -8.98 -11.93 -10.67
N LEU A 192 -9.26 -11.34 -9.49
CA LEU A 192 -10.04 -11.97 -8.44
C LEU A 192 -11.53 -11.77 -8.64
N ASP A 193 -11.92 -10.62 -9.19
CA ASP A 193 -13.30 -10.26 -9.45
C ASP A 193 -13.40 -9.08 -10.41
N TYR A 194 -14.47 -9.04 -11.20
CA TYR A 194 -14.76 -7.92 -12.08
C TYR A 194 -16.27 -7.70 -12.20
N HIS A 195 -16.73 -6.64 -11.59
CA HIS A 195 -18.07 -6.10 -11.74
C HIS A 195 -17.95 -4.61 -12.03
N PHE A 196 -18.03 -4.26 -13.32
CA PHE A 196 -17.85 -2.90 -13.76
C PHE A 196 -18.69 -1.88 -12.94
N PRO A 197 -18.11 -0.79 -12.38
CA PRO A 197 -16.77 -0.26 -12.71
C PRO A 197 -15.61 -0.81 -11.84
N LEU A 198 -15.82 -1.85 -11.03
CA LEU A 198 -14.84 -2.33 -10.06
C LEU A 198 -14.08 -3.55 -10.60
N LEU A 199 -12.75 -3.44 -10.52
CA LEU A 199 -11.82 -4.53 -10.83
C LEU A 199 -11.02 -4.88 -9.58
N LYS A 200 -11.08 -6.13 -9.13
CA LYS A 200 -10.28 -6.66 -8.02
C LYS A 200 -9.14 -7.50 -8.55
N LEU A 201 -7.92 -7.13 -8.18
CA LEU A 201 -6.67 -7.77 -8.61
C LEU A 201 -5.85 -8.23 -7.43
N ARG A 202 -5.12 -9.34 -7.61
CA ARG A 202 -3.91 -9.66 -6.88
C ARG A 202 -2.71 -9.40 -7.78
N LEU A 203 -1.67 -8.78 -7.24
CA LEU A 203 -0.48 -8.38 -7.98
C LEU A 203 0.77 -8.81 -7.24
N GLU A 204 1.73 -9.42 -7.96
CA GLU A 204 3.09 -9.66 -7.47
C GLU A 204 4.03 -8.67 -8.13
N VAL A 205 4.75 -7.88 -7.32
CA VAL A 205 5.50 -6.73 -7.82
C VAL A 205 6.86 -6.59 -7.15
N GLY A 206 7.79 -6.01 -7.90
CA GLY A 206 9.11 -5.66 -7.39
C GLY A 206 9.05 -4.50 -6.40
N SER A 207 10.09 -4.42 -5.57
CA SER A 207 10.24 -3.34 -4.60
C SER A 207 10.16 -1.96 -5.25
N GLY A 208 9.40 -1.08 -4.62
CA GLY A 208 9.23 0.30 -5.07
C GLY A 208 8.25 0.48 -6.23
N THR A 209 7.47 -0.55 -6.56
CA THR A 209 6.30 -0.46 -7.44
C THR A 209 5.15 0.22 -6.71
N TYR A 210 4.47 1.13 -7.40
CA TYR A 210 3.29 1.84 -6.88
C TYR A 210 2.02 1.24 -7.50
N ILE A 211 1.23 0.55 -6.71
CA ILE A 211 -0.03 -0.07 -7.18
C ILE A 211 -0.99 1.00 -7.72
N ARG A 212 -0.99 2.20 -7.12
CA ARG A 212 -1.75 3.36 -7.61
C ARG A 212 -1.38 3.76 -9.05
N SER A 213 -0.12 3.58 -9.44
CA SER A 213 0.32 3.84 -10.81
C SER A 213 -0.22 2.82 -11.79
N ILE A 214 -0.36 1.55 -11.37
CA ILE A 214 -0.93 0.49 -12.20
C ILE A 214 -2.42 0.76 -12.44
N GLY A 215 -3.20 1.06 -11.40
CA GLY A 215 -4.62 1.38 -11.53
C GLY A 215 -4.86 2.59 -12.43
N TYR A 216 -4.11 3.67 -12.21
CA TYR A 216 -4.17 4.87 -13.04
C TYR A 216 -3.81 4.57 -14.50
N TRP A 217 -2.76 3.81 -14.75
CA TRP A 217 -2.34 3.44 -16.10
C TRP A 217 -3.40 2.60 -16.82
N LEU A 218 -3.97 1.59 -16.16
CA LEU A 218 -5.08 0.79 -16.73
C LEU A 218 -6.25 1.68 -17.13
N GLY A 219 -6.68 2.58 -16.23
CA GLY A 219 -7.76 3.51 -16.50
C GLY A 219 -7.45 4.41 -17.71
N GLN A 220 -6.22 4.93 -17.83
CA GLN A 220 -5.81 5.77 -18.96
C GLN A 220 -5.82 4.98 -20.29
N GLN A 221 -5.35 3.72 -20.31
CA GLN A 221 -5.38 2.89 -21.52
C GLN A 221 -6.83 2.61 -21.98
N LEU A 222 -7.77 2.56 -21.05
CA LEU A 222 -9.18 2.32 -21.32
C LEU A 222 -9.99 3.61 -21.54
N GLY A 223 -9.36 4.79 -21.41
CA GLY A 223 -10.04 6.08 -21.49
C GLY A 223 -10.93 6.38 -20.27
N LEU A 224 -10.67 5.74 -19.14
CA LEU A 224 -11.47 5.73 -17.91
C LEU A 224 -10.69 6.33 -16.74
N GLY A 225 -11.32 6.40 -15.58
CA GLY A 225 -10.67 6.55 -14.28
C GLY A 225 -9.87 5.31 -13.92
N GLY A 226 -9.31 5.27 -12.71
CA GLY A 226 -8.49 4.14 -12.26
C GLY A 226 -7.89 4.41 -10.89
N ALA A 227 -8.72 4.93 -9.97
CA ALA A 227 -8.30 5.16 -8.59
C ALA A 227 -8.47 3.90 -7.75
N LEU A 228 -7.55 3.66 -6.82
CA LEU A 228 -7.67 2.56 -5.89
C LEU A 228 -8.64 2.91 -4.77
N ILE A 229 -9.64 2.07 -4.55
CA ILE A 229 -10.57 2.16 -3.41
C ILE A 229 -10.21 1.19 -2.27
N GLN A 230 -9.43 0.15 -2.59
CA GLN A 230 -8.87 -0.78 -1.61
C GLN A 230 -7.44 -1.14 -2.00
N LEU A 231 -6.59 -1.27 -1.00
CA LEU A 231 -5.22 -1.77 -1.15
C LEU A 231 -4.81 -2.50 0.13
N GLU A 232 -4.40 -3.74 -0.01
CA GLU A 232 -3.89 -4.54 1.08
C GLU A 232 -2.58 -5.25 0.69
N ARG A 233 -1.53 -5.08 1.48
CA ARG A 233 -0.29 -5.84 1.27
C ARG A 233 -0.38 -7.17 1.96
N ILE A 234 -0.42 -8.25 1.17
CA ILE A 234 -0.58 -9.63 1.67
C ILE A 234 0.76 -10.32 1.92
N SER A 235 1.85 -9.90 1.22
CA SER A 235 3.17 -10.46 1.47
C SER A 235 4.32 -9.45 1.33
N THR A 236 5.46 -9.79 1.92
CA THR A 236 6.78 -9.14 1.73
C THR A 236 7.84 -10.23 1.76
N GLY A 237 8.40 -10.60 0.59
CA GLY A 237 9.25 -11.77 0.44
C GLY A 237 8.55 -13.03 0.97
N LYS A 238 9.21 -13.75 1.86
CA LYS A 238 8.66 -14.98 2.47
C LYS A 238 7.58 -14.75 3.53
N PHE A 239 7.40 -13.52 4.01
CA PHE A 239 6.48 -13.20 5.10
C PHE A 239 5.08 -12.98 4.55
N GLN A 240 4.08 -13.63 5.15
CA GLN A 240 2.67 -13.57 4.74
C GLN A 240 1.83 -12.89 5.81
N LEU A 241 0.78 -12.18 5.39
CA LEU A 241 -0.20 -11.58 6.30
C LEU A 241 -0.93 -12.65 7.12
N SER A 242 -1.21 -13.79 6.50
CA SER A 242 -1.85 -14.96 7.12
C SER A 242 -1.06 -15.55 8.29
N ASP A 243 0.26 -15.29 8.36
CA ASP A 243 1.10 -15.81 9.45
C ASP A 243 0.92 -15.04 10.76
N ILE A 244 0.23 -13.90 10.73
CA ILE A 244 0.02 -13.05 11.90
C ILE A 244 -1.25 -13.49 12.61
N TRP A 245 -1.09 -14.18 13.74
CA TRP A 245 -2.19 -14.51 14.63
C TRP A 245 -2.51 -13.30 15.51
N MET A 246 -3.79 -12.91 15.60
CA MET A 246 -4.24 -11.71 16.35
C MET A 246 -4.19 -11.87 17.88
N GLN A 247 -3.17 -12.51 18.43
CA GLN A 247 -3.03 -12.76 19.86
C GLN A 247 -2.17 -11.71 20.58
N THR A 248 -1.17 -11.17 19.91
CA THR A 248 -0.29 -10.14 20.47
C THR A 248 -0.59 -8.80 19.84
N TYR A 249 -0.73 -7.76 20.69
CA TYR A 249 -1.08 -6.43 20.21
C TYR A 249 -0.46 -5.31 21.05
N ALA A 250 -0.35 -4.14 20.44
CA ALA A 250 -0.07 -2.88 21.11
C ALA A 250 -1.21 -1.90 20.85
N LYS A 251 -1.51 -1.07 21.83
CA LYS A 251 -2.51 -0.01 21.74
C LYS A 251 -1.87 1.37 21.83
N GLY A 252 -2.44 2.33 21.13
CA GLY A 252 -2.01 3.72 21.20
C GLY A 252 -3.06 4.67 20.67
N ASN A 253 -2.96 5.94 21.06
CA ASN A 253 -3.86 6.99 20.60
C ASN A 253 -3.27 7.69 19.36
N ILE A 254 -4.04 7.72 18.29
CA ILE A 254 -3.72 8.47 17.06
C ILE A 254 -4.86 9.42 16.76
N LYS A 255 -4.58 10.71 16.81
CA LYS A 255 -5.55 11.80 16.57
C LYS A 255 -6.85 11.66 17.38
N GLY A 256 -6.72 11.35 18.67
CA GLY A 256 -7.86 11.20 19.58
C GLY A 256 -8.57 9.85 19.53
N GLN A 257 -8.17 8.92 18.67
CA GLN A 257 -8.77 7.60 18.55
C GLN A 257 -7.80 6.51 19.02
N GLU A 258 -8.27 5.58 19.86
CA GLU A 258 -7.50 4.38 20.19
C GLU A 258 -7.34 3.51 18.95
N ARG A 259 -6.13 3.04 18.72
CA ARG A 259 -5.77 2.12 17.62
C ARG A 259 -5.05 0.92 18.20
N THR A 260 -5.40 -0.25 17.69
CA THR A 260 -4.76 -1.52 18.04
C THR A 260 -3.93 -2.00 16.86
N ILE A 261 -2.68 -2.37 17.13
CA ILE A 261 -1.76 -2.96 16.15
C ILE A 261 -1.47 -4.39 16.59
N TYR A 262 -1.91 -5.35 15.80
CA TYR A 262 -1.56 -6.75 15.99
C TYR A 262 -0.19 -7.02 15.38
N PHE A 263 0.60 -7.83 16.06
CA PHE A 263 1.94 -8.18 15.61
C PHE A 263 2.35 -9.59 16.06
N LYS A 264 3.37 -10.13 15.36
CA LYS A 264 4.05 -11.38 15.69
C LYS A 264 5.54 -11.14 15.59
N GLU A 265 6.30 -11.65 16.56
CA GLU A 265 7.75 -11.72 16.45
C GLU A 265 8.15 -12.75 15.39
N LEU A 266 9.07 -12.34 14.52
CA LEU A 266 9.62 -13.22 13.50
C LEU A 266 10.86 -13.90 14.06
N SER A 267 10.80 -15.22 14.19
CA SER A 267 11.99 -16.03 14.49
C SER A 267 13.01 -15.88 13.36
N GLN A 268 14.26 -15.69 13.74
CA GLN A 268 15.40 -15.61 12.80
C GLN A 268 15.63 -16.92 12.06
#